data_f0fa40b04596c3177b51931fe3ffb201
#
_entry.id   f0fa40b04596c3177b51931fe3ffb201
#
_cell.length_a   1.000
_cell.length_b   1.000
_cell.length_c   1.000
_cell.angle_alpha   90.00
_cell.angle_beta   90.00
_cell.angle_gamma   90.00
#
_symmetry.space_group_name_H-M   'P 1'
#
loop_
_entity.id
_entity.type
_entity.pdbx_description
1 polymer ?
#
loop_
_entity_poly.entity_id
_entity_poly.type
_entity_poly.pdbx_seq_one_letter_code
_entity_poly.pdbx_strand_id
1 'polypeptide(L)'
;MPLNHKVRSIRGLPQKDREFEELLSRATNRVRKDIRSFTHEIQKQPAQDPSAEPPDENGFNSKAIIPFGLTTEHIYQAMTDFTDFMRFIDNDLASQRIARFEDLLTTSNFSSMVSKFMSATIPKYCRTVVKNNYHNGHPDILPAGTYPSDSIRSAGAQGIEIKASRYLKHWQGHPGEDSWLMMFVFQSGRLNPKVTEQAGFKFLIVAGGLLSKNDGPYAGTSGAGLTMVTQSVTKTAAQKIMANWIYKCRELR
;
A
#
# COMPACT_ATOMS: atom_id res chain seq x y z
N MET A 1 22.71 26.40 -29.72
CA MET A 1 22.69 26.80 -31.15
C MET A 1 21.38 26.33 -31.77
N PRO A 2 20.52 27.19 -32.29
CA PRO A 2 19.26 26.79 -32.92
C PRO A 2 19.55 26.27 -34.35
N LEU A 3 19.11 25.03 -34.60
CA LEU A 3 19.14 24.41 -35.92
C LEU A 3 18.13 25.10 -36.84
N ASN A 4 18.61 25.93 -37.72
CA ASN A 4 17.85 26.58 -38.79
C ASN A 4 17.55 25.54 -39.88
N HIS A 5 16.40 24.86 -39.82
CA HIS A 5 15.93 24.08 -40.96
C HIS A 5 15.30 25.00 -42.01
N LYS A 6 16.04 25.31 -43.04
CA LYS A 6 15.51 25.91 -44.28
C LYS A 6 14.43 24.97 -44.84
N VAL A 7 13.18 25.39 -44.85
CA VAL A 7 12.08 24.78 -45.56
C VAL A 7 12.41 24.78 -47.05
N ARG A 8 12.81 23.64 -47.63
CA ARG A 8 12.98 23.49 -49.07
C ARG A 8 11.61 23.57 -49.76
N SER A 9 11.52 24.36 -50.81
CA SER A 9 10.31 24.48 -51.61
C SER A 9 9.97 23.18 -52.30
N ILE A 10 8.78 22.64 -52.05
CA ILE A 10 8.28 21.35 -52.56
C ILE A 10 7.95 21.44 -54.08
N ARG A 11 7.91 22.62 -54.66
CA ARG A 11 7.44 22.89 -56.04
C ARG A 11 8.31 22.30 -57.16
N GLY A 12 9.50 21.81 -56.90
CA GLY A 12 10.43 21.26 -57.89
C GLY A 12 10.64 19.74 -57.84
N LEU A 13 9.96 19.02 -56.99
CA LEU A 13 10.13 17.59 -56.83
C LEU A 13 9.25 16.78 -57.81
N PRO A 14 9.67 15.55 -58.22
CA PRO A 14 8.83 14.60 -58.94
C PRO A 14 7.51 14.34 -58.23
N GLN A 15 6.47 14.01 -58.94
CA GLN A 15 5.10 13.89 -58.39
C GLN A 15 5.02 12.91 -57.20
N LYS A 16 5.71 11.75 -57.28
CA LYS A 16 5.77 10.75 -56.19
C LYS A 16 6.43 11.31 -54.92
N ASP A 17 7.46 12.11 -55.06
CA ASP A 17 8.16 12.70 -53.94
C ASP A 17 7.32 13.81 -53.27
N ARG A 18 6.51 14.53 -54.04
CA ARG A 18 5.54 15.50 -53.50
C ARG A 18 4.45 14.86 -52.71
N GLU A 19 3.88 13.75 -53.21
CA GLU A 19 2.87 12.98 -52.50
C GLU A 19 3.42 12.38 -51.18
N PHE A 20 4.66 11.91 -51.21
CA PHE A 20 5.33 11.42 -49.99
C PHE A 20 5.55 12.52 -48.96
N GLU A 21 6.05 13.68 -49.36
CA GLU A 21 6.25 14.84 -48.48
C GLU A 21 4.95 15.37 -47.90
N GLU A 22 3.87 15.40 -48.69
CA GLU A 22 2.53 15.76 -48.18
C GLU A 22 2.02 14.73 -47.16
N LEU A 23 2.19 13.44 -47.39
CA LEU A 23 1.83 12.39 -46.42
C LEU A 23 2.64 12.53 -45.14
N LEU A 24 3.94 12.76 -45.25
CA LEU A 24 4.83 12.97 -44.11
C LEU A 24 4.43 14.21 -43.29
N SER A 25 4.08 15.31 -43.98
CA SER A 25 3.61 16.52 -43.33
C SER A 25 2.28 16.33 -42.63
N ARG A 26 1.31 15.58 -43.21
CA ARG A 26 0.03 15.27 -42.62
C ARG A 26 0.22 14.39 -41.40
N ALA A 27 1.05 13.34 -41.47
CA ALA A 27 1.38 12.45 -40.35
C ALA A 27 2.05 13.24 -39.20
N THR A 28 3.03 14.09 -39.51
CA THR A 28 3.72 14.92 -38.50
C THR A 28 2.76 15.89 -37.80
N ASN A 29 1.83 16.51 -38.58
CA ASN A 29 0.85 17.43 -38.01
C ASN A 29 -0.18 16.72 -37.13
N ARG A 30 -0.57 15.50 -37.50
CA ARG A 30 -1.45 14.64 -36.69
C ARG A 30 -0.79 14.28 -35.38
N VAL A 31 0.47 13.79 -35.40
CA VAL A 31 1.24 13.47 -34.19
C VAL A 31 1.42 14.72 -33.30
N ARG A 32 1.71 15.88 -33.88
CA ARG A 32 1.81 17.14 -33.10
C ARG A 32 0.48 17.54 -32.46
N LYS A 33 -0.64 17.32 -33.14
CA LYS A 33 -1.98 17.58 -32.59
C LYS A 33 -2.30 16.63 -31.44
N ASP A 34 -1.99 15.33 -31.63
CA ASP A 34 -2.20 14.31 -30.61
C ASP A 34 -1.32 14.56 -29.37
N ILE A 35 -0.06 14.94 -29.56
CA ILE A 35 0.83 15.36 -28.47
C ILE A 35 0.28 16.60 -27.75
N ARG A 36 -0.23 17.60 -28.47
CA ARG A 36 -0.80 18.80 -27.83
C ARG A 36 -2.09 18.50 -27.08
N SER A 37 -2.98 17.65 -27.59
CA SER A 37 -4.18 17.25 -26.88
C SER A 37 -3.83 16.44 -25.63
N PHE A 38 -2.88 15.52 -25.73
CA PHE A 38 -2.38 14.74 -24.60
C PHE A 38 -1.72 15.62 -23.53
N THR A 39 -0.88 16.59 -23.93
CA THR A 39 -0.29 17.57 -23.00
C THR A 39 -1.34 18.46 -22.35
N HIS A 40 -2.40 18.82 -23.07
CA HIS A 40 -3.49 19.62 -22.53
C HIS A 40 -4.38 18.82 -21.57
N GLU A 41 -4.59 17.51 -21.82
CA GLU A 41 -5.28 16.61 -20.87
C GLU A 41 -4.45 16.39 -19.61
N ILE A 42 -3.13 16.22 -19.73
CA ILE A 42 -2.22 16.14 -18.58
C ILE A 42 -2.24 17.43 -17.74
N GLN A 43 -2.30 18.60 -18.39
CA GLN A 43 -2.38 19.89 -17.70
C GLN A 43 -3.74 20.18 -17.07
N LYS A 44 -4.81 19.46 -17.48
CA LYS A 44 -6.14 19.54 -16.89
C LYS A 44 -6.36 18.59 -15.72
N GLN A 45 -5.40 17.70 -15.46
CA GLN A 45 -5.48 16.94 -14.20
C GLN A 45 -5.34 17.94 -13.04
N PRO A 46 -6.31 17.99 -12.12
CA PRO A 46 -6.18 18.85 -10.96
C PRO A 46 -4.87 18.54 -10.27
N ALA A 47 -4.23 19.57 -9.73
CA ALA A 47 -3.05 19.41 -8.90
C ALA A 47 -3.32 18.25 -7.95
N GLN A 48 -2.47 17.23 -7.95
CA GLN A 48 -2.65 16.05 -7.13
C GLN A 48 -2.75 16.53 -5.68
N ASP A 49 -3.97 16.50 -5.16
CA ASP A 49 -4.27 16.88 -3.78
C ASP A 49 -3.79 15.75 -2.84
N PRO A 50 -3.65 16.02 -1.61
CA PRO A 50 -2.42 15.77 -0.88
C PRO A 50 -2.11 14.29 -0.71
N SER A 51 -0.84 14.07 -0.82
CA SER A 51 0.00 13.13 -0.11
C SER A 51 -0.65 12.56 1.16
N ALA A 52 -0.18 11.42 1.59
CA ALA A 52 -0.60 10.71 2.79
C ALA A 52 -0.76 11.62 4.01
N GLU A 53 -1.85 11.47 4.75
CA GLU A 53 -2.10 12.16 6.01
C GLU A 53 -1.32 11.50 7.16
N PRO A 54 -0.63 12.27 8.02
CA PRO A 54 0.04 11.70 9.18
C PRO A 54 -1.00 11.13 10.15
N PRO A 55 -0.63 10.10 10.96
CA PRO A 55 -1.51 9.63 12.02
C PRO A 55 -1.72 10.74 13.06
N ASP A 56 -2.96 10.85 13.57
CA ASP A 56 -3.28 11.78 14.65
C ASP A 56 -2.75 11.25 15.98
N GLU A 57 -1.84 11.99 16.63
CA GLU A 57 -1.24 11.63 17.92
C GLU A 57 -2.31 11.34 18.98
N ASN A 58 -3.43 12.06 18.96
CA ASN A 58 -4.54 11.86 19.90
C ASN A 58 -5.41 10.65 19.55
N GLY A 59 -5.11 9.95 18.45
CA GLY A 59 -5.87 8.79 17.97
C GLY A 59 -5.56 7.49 18.69
N PHE A 60 -4.56 7.48 19.57
CA PHE A 60 -4.07 6.25 20.21
C PHE A 60 -4.78 5.93 21.52
N ASN A 61 -5.07 4.64 21.72
CA ASN A 61 -5.70 4.10 22.91
C ASN A 61 -4.64 3.71 23.94
N SER A 62 -4.49 4.49 24.99
CA SER A 62 -3.53 4.20 26.07
C SER A 62 -3.83 2.90 26.84
N LYS A 63 -5.02 2.32 26.67
CA LYS A 63 -5.43 1.05 27.28
C LYS A 63 -5.26 -0.15 26.35
N ALA A 64 -4.75 0.06 25.13
CA ALA A 64 -4.53 -1.02 24.18
C ALA A 64 -3.49 -2.02 24.72
N ILE A 65 -3.80 -3.30 24.61
CA ILE A 65 -2.89 -4.38 25.00
C ILE A 65 -2.10 -4.79 23.77
N ILE A 66 -0.78 -4.53 23.77
CA ILE A 66 0.13 -4.90 22.69
C ILE A 66 1.22 -5.79 23.28
N PRO A 67 1.49 -6.97 22.74
CA PRO A 67 2.43 -7.92 23.33
C PRO A 67 3.89 -7.52 23.10
N PHE A 68 4.79 -8.22 23.75
CA PHE A 68 6.24 -8.16 23.58
C PHE A 68 6.86 -6.79 23.85
N GLY A 69 6.27 -5.98 24.73
CA GLY A 69 6.79 -4.68 25.11
C GLY A 69 6.57 -3.57 24.05
N LEU A 70 5.81 -3.85 23.00
CA LEU A 70 5.36 -2.82 22.09
C LEU A 70 4.39 -1.86 22.77
N THR A 71 4.47 -0.60 22.40
CA THR A 71 3.60 0.49 22.87
C THR A 71 2.91 1.17 21.70
N THR A 72 1.90 1.97 22.01
CA THR A 72 1.23 2.82 21.00
C THR A 72 2.19 3.81 20.35
N GLU A 73 3.19 4.29 21.10
CA GLU A 73 4.24 5.19 20.56
C GLU A 73 5.05 4.52 19.46
N HIS A 74 5.48 3.27 19.64
CA HIS A 74 6.23 2.55 18.59
C HIS A 74 5.40 2.37 17.31
N ILE A 75 4.09 2.18 17.47
CA ILE A 75 3.16 2.06 16.33
C ILE A 75 2.98 3.43 15.66
N TYR A 76 2.83 4.50 16.42
CA TYR A 76 2.75 5.88 15.92
C TYR A 76 3.95 6.21 15.04
N GLN A 77 5.17 5.96 15.54
CA GLN A 77 6.41 6.25 14.82
C GLN A 77 6.50 5.47 13.50
N ALA A 78 6.15 4.18 13.52
CA ALA A 78 6.14 3.37 12.32
C ALA A 78 5.08 3.82 11.29
N MET A 79 3.90 4.26 11.75
CA MET A 79 2.86 4.83 10.88
C MET A 79 3.30 6.18 10.28
N THR A 80 4.02 7.00 11.04
CA THR A 80 4.59 8.26 10.57
C THR A 80 5.63 8.01 9.48
N ASP A 81 6.56 7.09 9.71
CA ASP A 81 7.55 6.67 8.69
C ASP A 81 6.87 6.25 7.38
N PHE A 82 5.75 5.51 7.47
CA PHE A 82 5.02 5.08 6.30
C PHE A 82 4.37 6.26 5.55
N THR A 83 3.73 7.16 6.26
CA THR A 83 3.10 8.33 5.63
C THR A 83 4.12 9.28 5.02
N ASP A 84 5.28 9.43 5.64
CA ASP A 84 6.39 10.22 5.10
C ASP A 84 7.00 9.56 3.85
N PHE A 85 7.13 8.22 3.85
CA PHE A 85 7.52 7.46 2.66
C PHE A 85 6.53 7.67 1.51
N MET A 86 5.22 7.59 1.78
CA MET A 86 4.19 7.81 0.76
C MET A 86 4.25 9.23 0.18
N ARG A 87 4.42 10.25 1.03
CA ARG A 87 4.60 11.64 0.58
C ARG A 87 5.84 11.81 -0.31
N PHE A 88 6.96 11.23 0.13
CA PHE A 88 8.21 11.30 -0.62
C PHE A 88 8.04 10.70 -2.03
N ILE A 89 7.51 9.48 -2.11
CA ILE A 89 7.34 8.77 -3.37
C ILE A 89 6.33 9.48 -4.30
N ASP A 90 5.19 9.92 -3.75
CA ASP A 90 4.15 10.59 -4.55
C ASP A 90 4.63 11.95 -5.07
N ASN A 91 5.43 12.69 -4.30
CA ASN A 91 6.04 13.94 -4.76
C ASN A 91 7.03 13.70 -5.90
N ASP A 92 7.87 12.65 -5.80
CA ASP A 92 8.82 12.31 -6.87
C ASP A 92 8.10 11.87 -8.14
N LEU A 93 7.11 10.99 -8.03
CA LEU A 93 6.27 10.54 -9.15
C LEU A 93 5.53 11.73 -9.81
N ALA A 94 4.98 12.63 -9.01
CA ALA A 94 4.31 13.84 -9.50
C ALA A 94 5.26 14.74 -10.29
N SER A 95 6.52 14.90 -9.83
CA SER A 95 7.56 15.67 -10.54
C SER A 95 7.83 15.11 -11.94
N GLN A 96 7.66 13.81 -12.12
CA GLN A 96 7.82 13.09 -13.37
C GLN A 96 6.51 12.94 -14.16
N ARG A 97 5.39 13.49 -13.67
CA ARG A 97 4.04 13.37 -14.24
C ARG A 97 3.56 11.92 -14.30
N ILE A 98 3.95 11.12 -13.33
CA ILE A 98 3.50 9.75 -13.15
C ILE A 98 2.34 9.75 -12.14
N ALA A 99 1.43 8.80 -12.27
CA ALA A 99 0.34 8.60 -11.31
C ALA A 99 0.87 8.30 -9.90
N ARG A 100 0.05 8.51 -8.88
CA ARG A 100 0.38 8.22 -7.48
C ARG A 100 0.77 6.76 -7.31
N PHE A 101 1.67 6.50 -6.39
CA PHE A 101 2.22 5.16 -6.16
C PHE A 101 1.14 4.10 -5.92
N GLU A 102 0.11 4.43 -5.16
CA GLU A 102 -1.02 3.51 -4.91
C GLU A 102 -1.82 3.17 -6.18
N ASP A 103 -1.84 4.06 -7.18
CA ASP A 103 -2.54 3.86 -8.45
C ASP A 103 -1.78 2.95 -9.41
N LEU A 104 -0.49 2.81 -9.22
CA LEU A 104 0.37 1.88 -9.97
C LEU A 104 0.24 0.43 -9.50
N LEU A 105 -0.35 0.20 -8.34
CA LEU A 105 -0.45 -1.11 -7.71
C LEU A 105 -1.90 -1.63 -7.69
N THR A 106 -2.04 -2.95 -7.74
CA THR A 106 -3.33 -3.57 -7.41
C THR A 106 -3.63 -3.39 -5.92
N THR A 107 -4.90 -3.44 -5.52
CA THR A 107 -5.31 -3.31 -4.11
C THR A 107 -4.59 -4.32 -3.20
N SER A 108 -4.43 -5.56 -3.66
CA SER A 108 -3.74 -6.61 -2.90
C SER A 108 -2.24 -6.32 -2.74
N ASN A 109 -1.58 -5.88 -3.80
CA ASN A 109 -0.16 -5.56 -3.77
C ASN A 109 0.12 -4.36 -2.86
N PHE A 110 -0.73 -3.34 -2.92
CA PHE A 110 -0.61 -2.18 -2.03
C PHE A 110 -0.81 -2.57 -0.57
N SER A 111 -1.84 -3.37 -0.24
CA SER A 111 -2.05 -3.87 1.13
C SER A 111 -0.86 -4.73 1.61
N SER A 112 -0.31 -5.58 0.74
CA SER A 112 0.89 -6.35 1.06
C SER A 112 2.10 -5.45 1.33
N MET A 113 2.29 -4.40 0.55
CA MET A 113 3.36 -3.42 0.74
C MET A 113 3.21 -2.71 2.07
N VAL A 114 2.00 -2.23 2.43
CA VAL A 114 1.74 -1.64 3.75
C VAL A 114 2.12 -2.61 4.87
N SER A 115 1.67 -3.87 4.80
CA SER A 115 2.01 -4.90 5.81
C SER A 115 3.52 -5.11 5.91
N LYS A 116 4.22 -5.25 4.80
CA LYS A 116 5.68 -5.47 4.77
C LYS A 116 6.46 -4.25 5.26
N PHE A 117 6.01 -3.05 4.95
CA PHE A 117 6.62 -1.83 5.48
C PHE A 117 6.47 -1.77 7.00
N MET A 118 5.25 -1.98 7.52
CA MET A 118 4.99 -1.94 8.96
C MET A 118 5.79 -3.03 9.70
N SER A 119 5.86 -4.25 9.17
CA SER A 119 6.65 -5.34 9.77
C SER A 119 8.17 -5.05 9.79
N ALA A 120 8.67 -4.27 8.84
CA ALA A 120 10.06 -3.85 8.80
C ALA A 120 10.36 -2.64 9.70
N THR A 121 9.36 -1.77 9.93
CA THR A 121 9.56 -0.46 10.56
C THR A 121 9.27 -0.48 12.05
N ILE A 122 8.23 -1.20 12.50
CA ILE A 122 7.91 -1.32 13.94
C ILE A 122 9.14 -1.74 14.78
N PRO A 123 9.94 -2.75 14.40
CA PRO A 123 11.12 -3.14 15.15
C PRO A 123 12.23 -2.10 15.27
N LYS A 124 12.23 -1.06 14.43
CA LYS A 124 13.20 0.05 14.55
C LYS A 124 13.03 0.82 15.87
N TYR A 125 11.82 0.88 16.38
CA TYR A 125 11.46 1.68 17.55
C TYR A 125 11.39 0.88 18.83
N CYS A 126 11.37 -0.46 18.75
CA CYS A 126 11.25 -1.34 19.92
C CYS A 126 12.30 -2.45 19.90
N ARG A 127 13.23 -2.40 20.87
CA ARG A 127 14.34 -3.37 20.94
C ARG A 127 13.94 -4.77 21.40
N THR A 128 12.72 -4.96 21.90
CA THR A 128 12.23 -6.25 22.37
C THR A 128 11.63 -7.10 21.28
N VAL A 129 11.50 -6.56 20.07
CA VAL A 129 11.01 -7.26 18.89
C VAL A 129 11.92 -7.08 17.69
N VAL A 130 11.88 -8.04 16.79
CA VAL A 130 12.64 -8.06 15.54
C VAL A 130 11.75 -8.51 14.40
N LYS A 131 12.09 -8.15 13.18
CA LYS A 131 11.47 -8.73 11.99
C LYS A 131 11.90 -10.18 11.85
N ASN A 132 10.95 -11.07 11.49
CA ASN A 132 11.28 -12.45 11.16
C ASN A 132 12.13 -12.50 9.88
N ASN A 133 13.36 -13.00 10.00
CA ASN A 133 14.32 -13.10 8.91
C ASN A 133 14.06 -14.31 7.98
N TYR A 134 13.17 -15.23 8.36
CA TYR A 134 12.82 -16.36 7.50
C TYR A 134 11.98 -15.88 6.31
N HIS A 135 12.39 -16.24 5.10
CA HIS A 135 11.64 -15.89 3.88
C HIS A 135 10.23 -16.51 3.94
N ASN A 136 9.20 -15.66 3.89
CA ASN A 136 7.79 -16.08 4.09
C ASN A 136 7.52 -16.77 5.45
N GLY A 137 8.32 -16.44 6.46
CA GLY A 137 8.08 -16.91 7.83
C GLY A 137 6.88 -16.22 8.47
N HIS A 138 6.25 -16.89 9.39
CA HIS A 138 5.14 -16.43 10.19
C HIS A 138 5.42 -16.64 11.66
N PRO A 139 5.06 -15.69 12.52
CA PRO A 139 4.56 -14.33 12.23
C PRO A 139 5.63 -13.39 11.67
N ASP A 140 5.21 -12.22 11.20
CA ASP A 140 6.11 -11.20 10.58
C ASP A 140 7.11 -10.60 11.58
N ILE A 141 6.71 -10.45 12.86
CA ILE A 141 7.51 -9.87 13.95
C ILE A 141 7.64 -10.90 15.07
N LEU A 142 8.86 -11.04 15.58
CA LEU A 142 9.22 -11.99 16.64
C LEU A 142 9.73 -11.26 17.88
N PRO A 143 9.61 -11.83 19.09
CA PRO A 143 10.39 -11.37 20.23
C PRO A 143 11.88 -11.52 19.95
N ALA A 144 12.67 -10.46 20.23
CA ALA A 144 14.10 -10.44 19.95
C ALA A 144 14.84 -11.54 20.72
N GLY A 145 15.76 -12.22 20.03
CA GLY A 145 16.62 -13.24 20.64
C GLY A 145 15.91 -14.56 21.04
N THR A 146 14.65 -14.75 20.68
CA THR A 146 13.91 -15.98 20.98
C THR A 146 14.27 -17.12 20.04
N TYR A 147 14.59 -16.79 18.78
CA TYR A 147 14.90 -17.75 17.74
C TYR A 147 16.31 -17.56 17.18
N PRO A 148 17.00 -18.63 16.76
CA PRO A 148 18.33 -18.51 16.14
C PRO A 148 18.29 -17.57 14.94
N SER A 149 19.18 -16.56 14.95
CA SER A 149 19.27 -15.52 13.91
C SER A 149 17.96 -14.78 13.65
N ASP A 150 17.07 -14.72 14.65
CA ASP A 150 15.73 -14.15 14.55
C ASP A 150 14.94 -14.66 13.34
N SER A 151 15.02 -15.97 13.12
CA SER A 151 14.51 -16.62 11.91
C SER A 151 13.76 -17.89 12.24
N ILE A 152 12.46 -17.96 11.89
CA ILE A 152 11.65 -19.14 12.04
C ILE A 152 10.56 -19.20 10.97
N ARG A 153 10.28 -20.41 10.48
CA ARG A 153 9.24 -20.63 9.46
C ARG A 153 7.84 -20.42 10.02
N SER A 154 7.56 -20.95 11.21
CA SER A 154 6.28 -20.77 11.91
C SER A 154 6.52 -20.80 13.41
N ALA A 155 6.02 -19.79 14.11
CA ALA A 155 6.12 -19.63 15.57
C ALA A 155 4.76 -19.53 16.26
N GLY A 156 3.67 -19.67 15.54
CA GLY A 156 2.32 -19.52 16.08
C GLY A 156 2.12 -18.20 16.82
N ALA A 157 1.55 -18.24 18.02
CA ALA A 157 1.26 -17.06 18.83
C ALA A 157 2.49 -16.35 19.44
N GLN A 158 3.69 -16.86 19.20
CA GLN A 158 4.92 -16.27 19.75
C GLN A 158 5.50 -15.17 18.88
N GLY A 159 4.65 -14.36 18.31
CA GLY A 159 5.00 -13.19 17.52
C GLY A 159 3.75 -12.46 17.06
N ILE A 160 3.94 -11.45 16.21
CA ILE A 160 2.86 -10.63 15.68
C ILE A 160 2.80 -10.78 14.17
N GLU A 161 1.67 -11.22 13.68
CA GLU A 161 1.35 -11.22 12.26
C GLU A 161 0.77 -9.84 11.87
N ILE A 162 1.34 -9.20 10.86
CA ILE A 162 0.93 -7.89 10.38
C ILE A 162 0.09 -8.05 9.11
N LYS A 163 -1.12 -7.49 9.13
CA LYS A 163 -1.98 -7.43 7.96
C LYS A 163 -2.46 -5.99 7.72
N ALA A 164 -2.70 -5.66 6.46
CA ALA A 164 -3.27 -4.39 6.08
C ALA A 164 -4.46 -4.60 5.13
N SER A 165 -5.47 -3.74 5.25
CA SER A 165 -6.69 -3.82 4.46
C SER A 165 -7.30 -2.46 4.23
N ARG A 166 -7.93 -2.25 3.07
CA ARG A 166 -8.81 -1.11 2.80
C ARG A 166 -10.20 -1.27 3.43
N TYR A 167 -10.53 -2.47 3.91
CA TYR A 167 -11.86 -2.81 4.38
C TYR A 167 -11.86 -3.03 5.87
N LEU A 168 -12.92 -2.53 6.52
CA LEU A 168 -13.20 -2.75 7.95
C LEU A 168 -13.70 -4.19 8.25
N LYS A 169 -13.97 -4.96 7.22
CA LYS A 169 -14.53 -6.32 7.30
C LYS A 169 -13.80 -7.25 6.33
N HIS A 170 -14.04 -8.55 6.49
CA HIS A 170 -13.47 -9.60 5.61
C HIS A 170 -11.94 -9.69 5.66
N TRP A 171 -11.37 -9.53 6.85
CA TRP A 171 -9.94 -9.70 7.04
C TRP A 171 -9.53 -11.16 6.85
N GLN A 172 -8.29 -11.36 6.43
CA GLN A 172 -7.72 -12.67 6.20
C GLN A 172 -6.64 -12.95 7.25
N GLY A 173 -6.62 -14.18 7.77
CA GLY A 173 -5.62 -14.70 8.70
C GLY A 173 -5.06 -16.02 8.22
N HIS A 174 -4.03 -16.53 8.88
CA HIS A 174 -3.50 -17.88 8.63
C HIS A 174 -4.32 -18.90 9.40
N PRO A 175 -4.77 -19.97 8.71
CA PRO A 175 -5.53 -21.03 9.38
C PRO A 175 -4.63 -21.93 10.23
N GLY A 176 -5.23 -22.45 11.30
CA GLY A 176 -4.69 -23.59 12.01
C GLY A 176 -3.71 -23.30 13.13
N GLU A 177 -3.30 -22.05 13.34
CA GLU A 177 -2.38 -21.68 14.42
C GLU A 177 -2.93 -20.51 15.22
N ASP A 178 -2.69 -20.52 16.52
CA ASP A 178 -2.91 -19.34 17.34
C ASP A 178 -1.92 -18.26 16.91
N SER A 179 -2.38 -17.04 16.67
CA SER A 179 -1.50 -15.93 16.27
C SER A 179 -1.99 -14.60 16.83
N TRP A 180 -1.07 -13.74 17.22
CA TRP A 180 -1.41 -12.37 17.54
C TRP A 180 -1.43 -11.55 16.25
N LEU A 181 -2.61 -11.12 15.82
CA LEU A 181 -2.81 -10.37 14.60
C LEU A 181 -2.86 -8.88 14.90
N MET A 182 -2.07 -8.06 14.16
CA MET A 182 -2.19 -6.62 14.13
C MET A 182 -2.66 -6.19 12.75
N MET A 183 -3.85 -5.59 12.71
CA MET A 183 -4.52 -5.16 11.50
C MET A 183 -4.41 -3.65 11.32
N PHE A 184 -3.86 -3.21 10.19
CA PHE A 184 -3.84 -1.83 9.75
C PHE A 184 -4.94 -1.61 8.71
N VAL A 185 -5.98 -0.87 9.08
CA VAL A 185 -7.02 -0.46 8.13
C VAL A 185 -6.70 0.94 7.64
N PHE A 186 -6.72 1.12 6.33
CA PHE A 186 -6.35 2.39 5.70
C PHE A 186 -7.34 2.78 4.60
N GLN A 187 -7.38 4.07 4.30
CA GLN A 187 -8.02 4.64 3.13
C GLN A 187 -6.94 4.99 2.10
N SER A 188 -7.24 4.80 0.83
CA SER A 188 -6.43 5.29 -0.29
C SER A 188 -7.34 5.69 -1.45
N GLY A 189 -6.88 6.62 -2.30
CA GLY A 189 -7.68 7.38 -3.26
C GLY A 189 -8.53 6.62 -4.29
N ARG A 190 -8.36 5.31 -4.41
CA ARG A 190 -9.03 4.50 -5.44
C ARG A 190 -10.47 4.05 -5.14
N LEU A 191 -11.08 4.49 -4.03
CA LEU A 191 -12.27 3.79 -3.50
C LEU A 191 -13.59 4.08 -4.20
N ASN A 192 -13.70 5.10 -5.04
CA ASN A 192 -14.96 5.31 -5.73
C ASN A 192 -14.80 6.18 -6.99
N PRO A 193 -15.00 5.65 -8.19
CA PRO A 193 -14.99 6.46 -9.42
C PRO A 193 -16.08 7.54 -9.46
N LYS A 194 -17.00 7.55 -8.50
CA LYS A 194 -18.06 8.56 -8.37
C LYS A 194 -17.72 9.67 -7.37
N VAL A 195 -16.64 9.55 -6.60
CA VAL A 195 -16.16 10.60 -5.68
C VAL A 195 -15.10 11.39 -6.43
N THR A 196 -15.42 12.63 -6.77
CA THR A 196 -14.58 13.56 -7.51
C THR A 196 -13.35 14.06 -6.72
N GLU A 197 -13.27 13.76 -5.43
CA GLU A 197 -12.12 14.08 -4.58
C GLU A 197 -11.29 12.81 -4.35
N GLN A 198 -10.12 12.78 -4.92
CA GLN A 198 -9.12 11.74 -4.65
C GLN A 198 -8.57 11.96 -3.24
N ALA A 199 -9.12 11.24 -2.26
CA ALA A 199 -8.59 11.28 -0.91
C ALA A 199 -7.17 10.71 -0.86
N GLY A 200 -6.28 11.36 -0.11
CA GLY A 200 -4.93 10.86 0.16
C GLY A 200 -4.93 9.55 0.94
N PHE A 201 -3.76 8.92 1.04
CA PHE A 201 -3.59 7.79 1.95
C PHE A 201 -3.74 8.26 3.40
N LYS A 202 -4.49 7.51 4.20
CA LYS A 202 -4.48 7.65 5.67
C LYS A 202 -4.79 6.35 6.38
N PHE A 203 -4.22 6.16 7.54
CA PHE A 203 -4.62 5.09 8.43
C PHE A 203 -5.96 5.44 9.09
N LEU A 204 -6.91 4.50 9.06
CA LEU A 204 -8.22 4.66 9.67
C LEU A 204 -8.27 4.03 11.06
N ILE A 205 -7.84 2.78 11.16
CA ILE A 205 -7.84 1.98 12.39
C ILE A 205 -6.60 1.11 12.43
N VAL A 206 -6.00 1.00 13.62
CA VAL A 206 -5.11 -0.10 13.96
C VAL A 206 -5.75 -0.85 15.12
N ALA A 207 -5.87 -2.16 15.00
CA ALA A 207 -6.41 -3.00 16.06
C ALA A 207 -5.63 -4.33 16.10
N GLY A 208 -5.57 -4.96 17.27
CA GLY A 208 -4.81 -6.20 17.39
C GLY A 208 -5.34 -7.10 18.48
N GLY A 209 -5.08 -8.38 18.34
CA GLY A 209 -5.52 -9.35 19.33
C GLY A 209 -5.08 -10.77 19.01
N LEU A 210 -5.11 -11.61 20.02
CA LEU A 210 -4.85 -13.03 19.87
C LEU A 210 -6.03 -13.72 19.17
N LEU A 211 -5.77 -14.27 18.01
CA LEU A 211 -6.66 -15.19 17.31
C LEU A 211 -6.28 -16.61 17.69
N SER A 212 -7.26 -17.39 18.11
CA SER A 212 -7.10 -18.82 18.26
C SER A 212 -7.36 -19.55 16.93
N LYS A 213 -6.85 -20.74 16.81
CA LYS A 213 -7.13 -21.62 15.66
C LYS A 213 -8.64 -21.83 15.41
N ASN A 214 -9.49 -21.57 16.40
CA ASN A 214 -10.94 -21.71 16.31
C ASN A 214 -11.65 -20.41 15.86
N ASP A 215 -10.94 -19.29 15.77
CA ASP A 215 -11.49 -17.99 15.39
C ASP A 215 -11.66 -17.81 13.87
N GLY A 216 -11.19 -18.76 13.05
CA GLY A 216 -11.37 -18.78 11.59
C GLY A 216 -12.36 -19.85 11.13
N PRO A 217 -13.07 -19.67 10.01
CA PRO A 217 -13.80 -20.76 9.39
C PRO A 217 -12.80 -21.81 8.88
N TYR A 218 -13.03 -23.06 9.21
CA TYR A 218 -12.33 -24.17 8.56
C TYR A 218 -12.79 -24.24 7.09
N ALA A 219 -12.17 -23.53 6.20
CA ALA A 219 -12.37 -23.72 4.78
C ALA A 219 -11.50 -24.90 4.34
N GLY A 220 -12.15 -25.88 3.74
CA GLY A 220 -11.69 -27.18 3.42
C GLY A 220 -10.26 -27.33 2.91
N THR A 221 -9.72 -28.49 3.20
CA THR A 221 -8.54 -29.09 2.63
C THR A 221 -8.50 -28.89 1.10
N SER A 222 -7.68 -27.97 0.61
CA SER A 222 -7.23 -28.06 -0.76
C SER A 222 -6.25 -29.24 -0.81
N GLY A 223 -6.66 -30.32 -1.46
CA GLY A 223 -5.79 -31.43 -1.77
C GLY A 223 -4.57 -30.95 -2.54
N ALA A 224 -3.45 -31.61 -2.31
CA ALA A 224 -2.19 -31.44 -2.97
C ALA A 224 -1.41 -30.13 -2.69
N GLY A 225 -0.67 -30.12 -1.60
CA GLY A 225 0.76 -29.71 -1.56
C GLY A 225 1.18 -28.30 -1.94
N LEU A 226 0.32 -27.33 -2.13
CA LEU A 226 0.72 -26.01 -2.59
C LEU A 226 -0.14 -24.91 -1.98
N THR A 227 0.56 -23.93 -1.38
CA THR A 227 0.14 -22.58 -1.01
C THR A 227 -0.68 -22.42 0.26
N MET A 228 -0.18 -21.56 1.12
CA MET A 228 -0.85 -21.05 2.31
C MET A 228 -2.25 -20.52 1.95
N VAL A 229 -3.26 -21.23 2.39
CA VAL A 229 -4.65 -20.80 2.25
C VAL A 229 -4.89 -19.68 3.26
N THR A 230 -5.15 -18.47 2.78
CA THR A 230 -5.63 -17.39 3.63
C THR A 230 -7.09 -17.65 3.97
N GLN A 231 -7.44 -17.61 5.26
CA GLN A 231 -8.82 -17.74 5.70
C GLN A 231 -9.41 -16.40 6.09
N SER A 232 -10.71 -16.21 5.82
CA SER A 232 -11.43 -15.05 6.32
C SER A 232 -11.61 -15.17 7.83
N VAL A 233 -11.28 -14.12 8.55
CA VAL A 233 -11.53 -13.99 9.99
C VAL A 233 -13.05 -13.97 10.23
N THR A 234 -13.55 -14.74 11.19
CA THR A 234 -14.98 -14.72 11.52
C THR A 234 -15.42 -13.36 12.03
N LYS A 235 -16.73 -13.08 11.97
CA LYS A 235 -17.29 -11.83 12.51
C LYS A 235 -16.95 -11.68 14.00
N THR A 236 -17.02 -12.75 14.80
CA THR A 236 -16.71 -12.75 16.22
C THR A 236 -15.23 -12.45 16.47
N ALA A 237 -14.33 -13.08 15.70
CA ALA A 237 -12.90 -12.81 15.79
C ALA A 237 -12.54 -11.38 15.38
N ALA A 238 -13.17 -10.83 14.34
CA ALA A 238 -13.01 -9.46 13.95
C ALA A 238 -13.48 -8.48 15.05
N GLN A 239 -14.61 -8.78 15.72
CA GLN A 239 -15.08 -8.00 16.87
C GLN A 239 -14.11 -8.05 18.05
N LYS A 240 -13.52 -9.21 18.34
CA LYS A 240 -12.50 -9.39 19.37
C LYS A 240 -11.26 -8.54 19.10
N ILE A 241 -10.75 -8.54 17.86
CA ILE A 241 -9.63 -7.68 17.46
C ILE A 241 -10.00 -6.21 17.60
N MET A 242 -11.19 -5.81 17.11
CA MET A 242 -11.66 -4.42 17.15
C MET A 242 -11.92 -3.91 18.58
N ALA A 243 -12.22 -4.79 19.53
CA ALA A 243 -12.36 -4.42 20.94
C ALA A 243 -11.03 -3.91 21.54
N ASN A 244 -9.90 -4.42 21.05
CA ASN A 244 -8.56 -3.93 21.39
C ASN A 244 -8.01 -3.04 20.27
N TRP A 245 -8.70 -1.92 19.99
CA TRP A 245 -8.20 -0.94 19.05
C TRP A 245 -6.99 -0.20 19.63
N ILE A 246 -5.98 0.00 18.79
CA ILE A 246 -4.71 0.66 19.13
C ILE A 246 -4.75 2.11 18.67
N TYR A 247 -5.28 2.33 17.46
CA TYR A 247 -5.44 3.66 16.84
C TYR A 247 -6.78 3.78 16.14
N LYS A 248 -7.35 4.97 16.19
CA LYS A 248 -8.48 5.41 15.34
C LYS A 248 -8.23 6.81 14.84
N CYS A 249 -8.47 7.05 13.56
CA CYS A 249 -8.47 8.39 13.02
C CYS A 249 -9.59 9.24 13.64
N ARG A 250 -9.51 10.55 13.48
CA ARG A 250 -10.42 11.50 14.13
C ARG A 250 -11.89 11.25 13.78
N GLU A 251 -12.18 10.87 12.54
CA GLU A 251 -13.54 10.65 12.03
C GLU A 251 -14.19 9.36 12.57
N LEU A 252 -13.44 8.49 13.22
CA LEU A 252 -13.90 7.20 13.76
C LEU A 252 -13.86 7.11 15.29
N ARG A 253 -13.58 8.23 15.96
CA ARG A 253 -13.56 8.34 17.43
C ARG A 253 -14.90 8.76 18.00
#